data_17ce4a3eef7dd72e1d1df1d54593285d
#
_entry.id   17ce4a3eef7dd72e1d1df1d54593285d
#
_cell.length_a   1.000
_cell.length_b   1.000
_cell.length_c   1.000
_cell.angle_alpha   90.00
_cell.angle_beta   90.00
_cell.angle_gamma   90.00
#
_symmetry.space_group_name_H-M   'P 1'
#
loop_
_entity.id
_entity.type
_entity.pdbx_description
1 polymer ?
#
loop_
_entity_poly.entity_id
_entity_poly.type
_entity_poly.pdbx_seq_one_letter_code
_entity_poly.pdbx_strand_id
1 'polypeptide(L)'
;MIEDSMMLWYPKIKNLDIPQPKTEIYEIPKNVLENLCEENMENLDMDAVKEVARKIGYPLFLRTDLASGKFFWKMSCFVEKEEDLKSHISEVISFNQCEGVVGLPFEALVFREYIPMKNLFTAFYGEMPVNPEIRFFVENGEVLCWHWYWVMEAIKQPSVSNWKEILEKEKKSVFGNEILWLTADARKVSKVLDGYWSVDFCKAKNDKWILIDCARGDLSWHPDDCKFKKKAEKNGLN
;
A
#
# COMPACT_ATOMS: atom_id res chain seq x y z
N MET A 1 6.50 -3.27 -17.61
CA MET A 1 6.44 -2.78 -16.21
C MET A 1 5.35 -1.74 -16.11
N ILE A 2 4.45 -1.87 -15.16
CA ILE A 2 3.33 -0.93 -14.95
C ILE A 2 3.84 0.28 -14.16
N GLU A 3 3.40 1.49 -14.51
CA GLU A 3 3.87 2.76 -13.89
C GLU A 3 3.65 2.81 -12.36
N ASP A 4 2.66 2.09 -11.83
CA ASP A 4 2.38 2.00 -10.39
C ASP A 4 3.25 1.00 -9.62
N SER A 5 4.09 0.22 -10.33
CA SER A 5 4.92 -0.79 -9.67
C SER A 5 5.88 -0.19 -8.66
N MET A 6 5.95 -0.81 -7.47
CA MET A 6 6.92 -0.46 -6.44
C MET A 6 8.37 -0.58 -6.94
N MET A 7 8.62 -1.42 -7.96
CA MET A 7 9.94 -1.52 -8.57
C MET A 7 10.39 -0.22 -9.23
N LEU A 8 9.44 0.64 -9.66
CA LEU A 8 9.73 1.91 -10.31
C LEU A 8 9.81 3.10 -9.34
N TRP A 9 8.88 3.19 -8.41
CA TRP A 9 8.80 4.37 -7.55
C TRP A 9 9.58 4.22 -6.24
N TYR A 10 9.63 3.03 -5.63
CA TYR A 10 10.31 2.84 -4.36
C TYR A 10 11.82 3.15 -4.42
N PRO A 11 12.59 2.73 -5.44
CA PRO A 11 14.01 3.11 -5.55
C PRO A 11 14.26 4.62 -5.54
N LYS A 12 13.31 5.42 -6.05
CA LYS A 12 13.42 6.88 -6.08
C LYS A 12 13.19 7.52 -4.71
N ILE A 13 12.34 6.91 -3.86
CA ILE A 13 11.97 7.48 -2.57
C ILE A 13 12.70 6.89 -1.37
N LYS A 14 13.28 5.68 -1.48
CA LYS A 14 13.84 4.92 -0.35
C LYS A 14 14.91 5.67 0.46
N ASN A 15 15.60 6.61 -0.16
CA ASN A 15 16.66 7.39 0.47
C ASN A 15 16.21 8.79 0.92
N LEU A 16 14.93 9.12 0.79
CA LEU A 16 14.39 10.37 1.32
C LEU A 16 14.37 10.30 2.86
N ASP A 17 14.65 11.43 3.47
CA ASP A 17 14.49 11.61 4.92
C ASP A 17 13.00 11.76 5.25
N ILE A 18 12.29 10.63 5.18
CA ILE A 18 10.87 10.45 5.48
C ILE A 18 10.72 9.11 6.20
N PRO A 19 10.03 9.05 7.36
CA PRO A 19 9.75 7.77 8.01
C PRO A 19 8.98 6.82 7.07
N GLN A 20 9.56 5.66 6.79
CA GLN A 20 8.99 4.64 5.91
C GLN A 20 9.47 3.24 6.34
N PRO A 21 8.70 2.16 6.05
CA PRO A 21 9.12 0.81 6.40
C PRO A 21 10.38 0.39 5.63
N LYS A 22 11.30 -0.29 6.30
CA LYS A 22 12.34 -1.03 5.60
C LYS A 22 11.69 -1.96 4.58
N THR A 23 12.18 -2.00 3.36
CA THR A 23 11.56 -2.73 2.26
C THR A 23 12.64 -3.46 1.45
N GLU A 24 12.39 -4.74 1.18
CA GLU A 24 13.18 -5.58 0.29
C GLU A 24 12.28 -6.10 -0.84
N ILE A 25 12.80 -6.17 -2.03
CA ILE A 25 12.08 -6.59 -3.23
C ILE A 25 12.75 -7.86 -3.79
N TYR A 26 11.94 -8.89 -4.01
CA TYR A 26 12.34 -10.09 -4.74
C TYR A 26 11.72 -10.04 -6.13
N GLU A 27 12.53 -9.74 -7.12
CA GLU A 27 12.12 -9.77 -8.53
C GLU A 27 11.96 -11.23 -8.98
N ILE A 28 10.79 -11.58 -9.51
CA ILE A 28 10.49 -12.94 -9.93
C ILE A 28 11.04 -13.14 -11.35
N PRO A 29 11.85 -14.20 -11.59
CA PRO A 29 12.36 -14.47 -12.93
C PRO A 29 11.21 -14.64 -13.96
N LYS A 30 11.36 -14.08 -15.15
CA LYS A 30 10.30 -14.06 -16.19
C LYS A 30 9.79 -15.45 -16.56
N ASN A 31 10.68 -16.43 -16.65
CA ASN A 31 10.31 -17.82 -16.94
C ASN A 31 9.49 -18.47 -15.80
N VAL A 32 9.56 -17.93 -14.59
CA VAL A 32 8.71 -18.35 -13.44
C VAL A 32 7.37 -17.66 -13.51
N LEU A 33 7.34 -16.33 -13.78
CA LEU A 33 6.10 -15.54 -13.87
C LEU A 33 5.10 -16.10 -14.88
N GLU A 34 5.58 -16.57 -16.05
CA GLU A 34 4.73 -17.10 -17.13
C GLU A 34 3.90 -18.32 -16.68
N ASN A 35 4.36 -19.05 -15.67
CA ASN A 35 3.73 -20.26 -15.14
C ASN A 35 3.27 -20.11 -13.69
N LEU A 36 3.47 -18.94 -13.09
CA LEU A 36 3.17 -18.70 -11.69
C LEU A 36 1.67 -18.45 -11.50
N CYS A 37 1.01 -19.32 -10.77
CA CYS A 37 -0.34 -19.13 -10.26
C CYS A 37 -0.43 -19.66 -8.83
N GLU A 38 -1.55 -19.40 -8.14
CA GLU A 38 -1.74 -19.81 -6.75
C GLU A 38 -1.54 -21.32 -6.53
N GLU A 39 -1.93 -22.14 -7.52
CA GLU A 39 -1.82 -23.60 -7.48
C GLU A 39 -0.44 -24.10 -7.92
N ASN A 40 0.33 -23.29 -8.66
CA ASN A 40 1.61 -23.70 -9.23
C ASN A 40 2.73 -22.73 -8.83
N MET A 41 3.25 -22.90 -7.62
CA MET A 41 4.43 -22.18 -7.11
C MET A 41 5.69 -23.05 -7.07
N GLU A 42 5.69 -24.20 -7.75
CA GLU A 42 6.81 -25.15 -7.69
C GLU A 42 8.11 -24.57 -8.25
N ASN A 43 8.00 -23.67 -9.24
CA ASN A 43 9.15 -23.04 -9.87
C ASN A 43 9.64 -21.79 -9.13
N LEU A 44 8.95 -21.33 -8.08
CA LEU A 44 9.41 -20.21 -7.26
C LEU A 44 10.50 -20.68 -6.30
N ASP A 45 11.68 -20.07 -6.38
CA ASP A 45 12.80 -20.35 -5.47
C ASP A 45 12.45 -19.86 -4.06
N MET A 46 11.79 -20.73 -3.29
CA MET A 46 11.35 -20.42 -1.93
C MET A 46 12.52 -20.18 -0.96
N ASP A 47 13.71 -20.71 -1.23
CA ASP A 47 14.86 -20.46 -0.36
C ASP A 47 15.39 -19.05 -0.58
N ALA A 48 15.51 -18.60 -1.83
CA ALA A 48 15.84 -17.21 -2.15
C ALA A 48 14.79 -16.22 -1.63
N VAL A 49 13.50 -16.55 -1.76
CA VAL A 49 12.38 -15.74 -1.22
C VAL A 49 12.50 -15.60 0.30
N LYS A 50 12.74 -16.70 1.04
CA LYS A 50 12.93 -16.69 2.49
C LYS A 50 14.15 -15.87 2.91
N GLU A 51 15.24 -15.93 2.17
CA GLU A 51 16.43 -15.11 2.45
C GLU A 51 16.11 -13.61 2.38
N VAL A 52 15.32 -13.18 1.38
CA VAL A 52 14.89 -11.79 1.28
C VAL A 52 13.95 -11.41 2.43
N ALA A 53 12.97 -12.26 2.76
CA ALA A 53 12.07 -12.04 3.87
C ALA A 53 12.80 -11.92 5.23
N ARG A 54 13.82 -12.76 5.47
CA ARG A 54 14.67 -12.74 6.68
C ARG A 54 15.45 -11.43 6.86
N LYS A 55 15.79 -10.72 5.77
CA LYS A 55 16.44 -9.39 5.86
C LYS A 55 15.51 -8.35 6.50
N ILE A 56 14.21 -8.54 6.38
CA ILE A 56 13.19 -7.73 7.04
C ILE A 56 12.94 -8.22 8.47
N GLY A 57 12.81 -9.53 8.65
CA GLY A 57 12.38 -10.18 9.89
C GLY A 57 10.87 -10.30 9.99
N TYR A 58 10.41 -11.05 11.00
CA TYR A 58 8.98 -11.29 11.26
C TYR A 58 8.53 -10.61 12.56
N PRO A 59 7.26 -10.17 12.66
CA PRO A 59 6.27 -10.18 11.59
C PRO A 59 6.63 -9.18 10.47
N LEU A 60 6.17 -9.47 9.25
CA LEU A 60 6.38 -8.59 8.10
C LEU A 60 5.08 -8.34 7.33
N PHE A 61 5.09 -7.30 6.50
CA PHE A 61 4.03 -7.01 5.54
C PHE A 61 4.45 -7.46 4.14
N LEU A 62 3.69 -8.38 3.55
CA LEU A 62 3.89 -8.93 2.21
C LEU A 62 2.92 -8.29 1.21
N ARG A 63 3.40 -8.00 0.01
CA ARG A 63 2.57 -7.62 -1.13
C ARG A 63 3.26 -8.00 -2.44
N THR A 64 2.55 -7.89 -3.56
CA THR A 64 3.23 -7.77 -4.85
C THR A 64 3.69 -6.32 -5.05
N ASP A 65 4.45 -6.07 -6.09
CA ASP A 65 4.83 -4.71 -6.48
C ASP A 65 3.65 -3.81 -6.86
N LEU A 66 2.45 -4.39 -7.12
CA LEU A 66 1.24 -3.65 -7.49
C LEU A 66 0.15 -3.62 -6.42
N ALA A 67 -0.11 -4.73 -5.74
CA ALA A 67 -1.22 -4.83 -4.79
C ALA A 67 -0.89 -5.64 -3.53
N SER A 68 -1.65 -5.42 -2.46
CA SER A 68 -1.39 -6.06 -1.16
C SER A 68 -2.44 -7.08 -0.72
N GLY A 69 -3.64 -7.07 -1.30
CA GLY A 69 -4.74 -7.91 -0.81
C GLY A 69 -5.15 -7.61 0.63
N LYS A 70 -4.94 -6.38 1.13
CA LYS A 70 -5.07 -6.00 2.55
C LYS A 70 -6.44 -6.27 3.17
N PHE A 71 -7.50 -6.45 2.37
CA PHE A 71 -8.84 -6.81 2.89
C PHE A 71 -8.89 -8.24 3.49
N PHE A 72 -7.94 -9.09 3.13
CA PHE A 72 -7.71 -10.43 3.69
C PHE A 72 -6.51 -10.45 4.64
N TRP A 73 -6.32 -9.40 5.41
CA TRP A 73 -5.15 -9.06 6.23
C TRP A 73 -4.37 -10.24 6.80
N LYS A 74 -5.04 -11.07 7.61
CA LYS A 74 -4.41 -12.20 8.31
C LYS A 74 -4.05 -13.38 7.39
N MET A 75 -4.64 -13.47 6.21
CA MET A 75 -4.38 -14.56 5.27
C MET A 75 -3.41 -14.15 4.16
N SER A 76 -3.35 -12.85 3.83
CA SER A 76 -2.56 -12.34 2.72
C SER A 76 -1.31 -11.58 3.20
N CYS A 77 -1.45 -10.31 3.54
CA CYS A 77 -0.32 -9.40 3.68
C CYS A 77 0.37 -9.38 5.05
N PHE A 78 -0.25 -9.86 6.13
CA PHE A 78 0.37 -9.89 7.45
C PHE A 78 0.96 -11.27 7.74
N VAL A 79 2.26 -11.43 7.57
CA VAL A 79 3.00 -12.68 7.79
C VAL A 79 3.63 -12.64 9.17
N GLU A 80 3.12 -13.47 10.10
CA GLU A 80 3.56 -13.47 11.48
C GLU A 80 4.89 -14.19 11.67
N LYS A 81 5.10 -15.29 10.93
CA LYS A 81 6.28 -16.14 11.01
C LYS A 81 6.61 -16.78 9.67
N GLU A 82 7.83 -17.32 9.56
CA GLU A 82 8.36 -17.87 8.30
C GLU A 82 7.56 -19.07 7.78
N GLU A 83 7.04 -19.90 8.68
CA GLU A 83 6.27 -21.09 8.29
C GLU A 83 5.01 -20.74 7.49
N ASP A 84 4.43 -19.56 7.73
CA ASP A 84 3.21 -19.09 7.06
C ASP A 84 3.50 -18.43 5.72
N LEU A 85 4.78 -18.12 5.41
CA LEU A 85 5.17 -17.33 4.26
C LEU A 85 4.63 -17.88 2.93
N LYS A 86 4.73 -19.19 2.71
CA LYS A 86 4.32 -19.84 1.46
C LYS A 86 2.83 -19.67 1.19
N SER A 87 1.97 -19.87 2.21
CA SER A 87 0.52 -19.70 2.09
C SER A 87 0.14 -18.25 1.82
N HIS A 88 0.81 -17.30 2.49
CA HIS A 88 0.58 -15.88 2.27
C HIS A 88 0.99 -15.41 0.88
N ILE A 89 2.09 -15.95 0.32
CA ILE A 89 2.48 -15.68 -1.07
C ILE A 89 1.40 -16.18 -2.03
N SER A 90 0.86 -17.39 -1.84
CA SER A 90 -0.24 -17.91 -2.65
C SER A 90 -1.45 -16.98 -2.64
N GLU A 91 -1.88 -16.51 -1.48
CA GLU A 91 -3.02 -15.60 -1.33
C GLU A 91 -2.77 -14.24 -2.00
N VAL A 92 -1.57 -13.67 -1.86
CA VAL A 92 -1.22 -12.40 -2.51
C VAL A 92 -1.18 -12.53 -4.03
N ILE A 93 -0.69 -13.66 -4.56
CA ILE A 93 -0.69 -13.98 -5.99
C ILE A 93 -2.14 -14.14 -6.48
N SER A 94 -2.94 -14.94 -5.79
CA SER A 94 -4.37 -15.15 -6.10
C SER A 94 -5.12 -13.83 -6.16
N PHE A 95 -4.95 -12.97 -5.15
CA PHE A 95 -5.55 -11.65 -5.13
C PHE A 95 -5.19 -10.83 -6.37
N ASN A 96 -3.91 -10.78 -6.76
CA ASN A 96 -3.47 -10.03 -7.94
C ASN A 96 -4.03 -10.58 -9.24
N GLN A 97 -4.19 -11.90 -9.36
CA GLN A 97 -4.74 -12.55 -10.54
C GLN A 97 -6.26 -12.34 -10.67
N CYS A 98 -6.95 -12.18 -9.54
CA CYS A 98 -8.40 -11.93 -9.50
C CYS A 98 -8.78 -10.46 -9.64
N GLU A 99 -7.83 -9.52 -9.44
CA GLU A 99 -8.08 -8.08 -9.59
C GLU A 99 -8.29 -7.71 -11.07
N GLY A 100 -9.52 -7.30 -11.38
CA GLY A 100 -9.94 -6.95 -12.73
C GLY A 100 -10.19 -8.17 -13.65
N VAL A 101 -10.55 -7.89 -14.91
CA VAL A 101 -10.91 -8.92 -15.91
C VAL A 101 -9.70 -9.74 -16.38
N VAL A 102 -8.48 -9.24 -16.20
CA VAL A 102 -7.25 -9.83 -16.76
C VAL A 102 -6.19 -10.04 -15.68
N GLY A 103 -6.47 -9.69 -14.43
CA GLY A 103 -5.48 -9.65 -13.36
C GLY A 103 -4.49 -8.49 -13.51
N LEU A 104 -3.67 -8.28 -12.49
CA LEU A 104 -2.59 -7.30 -12.51
C LEU A 104 -1.27 -8.03 -12.79
N PRO A 105 -0.53 -7.68 -13.86
CA PRO A 105 0.73 -8.33 -14.20
C PRO A 105 1.86 -7.86 -13.27
N PHE A 106 1.91 -8.41 -12.07
CA PHE A 106 3.00 -8.15 -11.12
C PHE A 106 4.31 -8.82 -11.56
N GLU A 107 5.44 -8.29 -11.13
CA GLU A 107 6.78 -8.79 -11.46
C GLU A 107 7.62 -9.11 -10.22
N ALA A 108 7.16 -8.72 -9.02
CA ALA A 108 7.92 -8.91 -7.80
C ALA A 108 7.06 -9.19 -6.56
N LEU A 109 7.67 -9.88 -5.59
CA LEU A 109 7.22 -9.93 -4.21
C LEU A 109 7.95 -8.86 -3.40
N VAL A 110 7.21 -8.14 -2.58
CA VAL A 110 7.72 -7.03 -1.78
C VAL A 110 7.52 -7.32 -0.30
N PHE A 111 8.61 -7.35 0.44
CA PHE A 111 8.66 -7.60 1.87
C PHE A 111 8.95 -6.29 2.60
N ARG A 112 8.08 -5.92 3.52
CA ARG A 112 8.21 -4.66 4.25
C ARG A 112 8.17 -4.90 5.75
N GLU A 113 8.95 -4.13 6.48
CA GLU A 113 8.89 -4.08 7.93
C GLU A 113 7.45 -3.84 8.41
N TYR A 114 6.99 -4.69 9.33
CA TYR A 114 5.72 -4.47 9.98
C TYR A 114 5.87 -3.42 11.08
N ILE A 115 5.37 -2.22 10.81
CA ILE A 115 5.30 -1.15 11.79
C ILE A 115 3.92 -1.18 12.45
N PRO A 116 3.81 -1.38 13.77
CA PRO A 116 2.53 -1.32 14.45
C PRO A 116 1.86 0.05 14.27
N MET A 117 0.76 0.09 13.54
CA MET A 117 -0.02 1.31 13.32
C MET A 117 -1.02 1.55 14.46
N LYS A 118 -1.51 2.77 14.55
CA LYS A 118 -2.56 3.17 15.50
C LYS A 118 -3.90 2.57 15.08
N ASN A 119 -4.18 1.35 15.51
CA ASN A 119 -5.43 0.67 15.16
C ASN A 119 -6.61 1.31 15.90
N LEU A 120 -7.59 1.81 15.16
CA LEU A 120 -8.83 2.36 15.68
C LEU A 120 -9.87 1.27 15.92
N PHE A 121 -10.00 0.37 14.96
CA PHE A 121 -10.82 -0.84 14.97
C PHE A 121 -10.42 -1.73 13.79
N THR A 122 -10.95 -2.96 13.73
CA THR A 122 -10.78 -3.81 12.55
C THR A 122 -12.03 -3.80 11.68
N ALA A 123 -11.85 -4.05 10.38
CA ALA A 123 -12.93 -4.12 9.41
C ALA A 123 -12.60 -5.13 8.30
N PHE A 124 -13.55 -5.36 7.39
CA PHE A 124 -13.45 -6.30 6.28
C PHE A 124 -13.31 -7.76 6.74
N TYR A 125 -13.31 -8.68 5.78
CA TYR A 125 -13.34 -10.13 6.05
C TYR A 125 -12.06 -10.68 6.71
N GLY A 126 -10.92 -10.03 6.48
CA GLY A 126 -9.62 -10.44 7.02
C GLY A 126 -9.24 -9.74 8.33
N GLU A 127 -10.19 -9.07 9.01
CA GLU A 127 -9.93 -8.29 10.23
C GLU A 127 -8.82 -7.23 10.04
N MET A 128 -8.83 -6.57 8.89
CA MET A 128 -7.87 -5.53 8.54
C MET A 128 -7.94 -4.38 9.56
N PRO A 129 -6.81 -3.94 10.12
CA PRO A 129 -6.80 -2.78 11.00
C PRO A 129 -7.11 -1.50 10.21
N VAL A 130 -8.09 -0.73 10.68
CA VAL A 130 -8.41 0.60 10.17
C VAL A 130 -7.65 1.61 11.02
N ASN A 131 -6.72 2.31 10.39
CA ASN A 131 -5.79 3.23 11.03
C ASN A 131 -6.04 4.66 10.55
N PRO A 132 -5.60 5.70 11.28
CA PRO A 132 -5.55 7.05 10.74
C PRO A 132 -4.64 7.08 9.52
N GLU A 133 -5.20 7.40 8.36
CA GLU A 133 -4.49 7.41 7.08
C GLU A 133 -4.89 8.64 6.28
N ILE A 134 -3.90 9.36 5.75
CA ILE A 134 -4.07 10.57 4.95
C ILE A 134 -3.40 10.37 3.61
N ARG A 135 -4.13 10.67 2.55
CA ARG A 135 -3.68 10.66 1.17
C ARG A 135 -3.43 12.07 0.67
N PHE A 136 -2.23 12.30 0.20
CA PHE A 136 -1.86 13.51 -0.51
C PHE A 136 -1.87 13.27 -2.01
N PHE A 137 -2.28 14.27 -2.78
CA PHE A 137 -2.12 14.29 -4.23
C PHE A 137 -1.06 15.32 -4.58
N VAL A 138 -0.07 14.86 -5.33
CA VAL A 138 1.12 15.64 -5.65
C VAL A 138 1.42 15.60 -7.15
N GLU A 139 2.05 16.65 -7.66
CA GLU A 139 2.46 16.72 -9.06
C GLU A 139 3.64 17.66 -9.23
N ASN A 140 4.68 17.22 -9.93
CA ASN A 140 5.80 18.06 -10.40
C ASN A 140 6.42 18.95 -9.29
N GLY A 141 6.63 18.40 -8.11
CA GLY A 141 7.21 19.11 -6.96
C GLY A 141 6.21 19.83 -6.05
N GLU A 142 4.93 19.85 -6.43
CA GLU A 142 3.88 20.53 -5.67
C GLU A 142 2.89 19.55 -5.02
N VAL A 143 2.33 19.98 -3.87
CA VAL A 143 1.21 19.32 -3.22
C VAL A 143 -0.07 20.04 -3.62
N LEU A 144 -0.98 19.32 -4.27
CA LEU A 144 -2.23 19.88 -4.80
C LEU A 144 -3.34 19.90 -3.76
N CYS A 145 -3.54 18.77 -3.07
CA CYS A 145 -4.54 18.61 -2.02
C CYS A 145 -4.20 17.40 -1.14
N TRP A 146 -4.96 17.23 -0.08
CA TRP A 146 -4.94 16.03 0.76
C TRP A 146 -6.35 15.69 1.24
N HIS A 147 -6.59 14.40 1.52
CA HIS A 147 -7.87 13.87 1.99
C HIS A 147 -7.62 12.76 3.01
N TRP A 148 -8.60 12.57 3.90
CA TRP A 148 -8.64 11.35 4.68
C TRP A 148 -8.83 10.15 3.74
N TYR A 149 -8.03 9.11 3.94
CA TYR A 149 -8.06 7.92 3.10
C TYR A 149 -9.40 7.17 3.23
N TRP A 150 -9.86 7.01 4.45
CA TRP A 150 -11.06 6.23 4.73
C TRP A 150 -12.32 7.02 4.45
N VAL A 151 -13.08 6.58 3.44
CA VAL A 151 -14.45 6.99 3.18
C VAL A 151 -15.40 6.04 3.91
N MET A 152 -16.43 6.58 4.58
CA MET A 152 -17.31 5.77 5.41
C MET A 152 -18.05 4.69 4.63
N GLU A 153 -18.41 4.96 3.37
CA GLU A 153 -19.13 4.05 2.49
C GLU A 153 -18.32 2.83 2.07
N ALA A 154 -17.00 2.95 2.08
CA ALA A 154 -16.09 1.87 1.71
C ALA A 154 -15.86 0.87 2.85
N ILE A 155 -16.07 1.26 4.12
CA ILE A 155 -15.81 0.40 5.27
C ILE A 155 -16.90 -0.65 5.39
N LYS A 156 -16.53 -1.93 5.35
CA LYS A 156 -17.40 -3.08 5.50
C LYS A 156 -17.06 -3.87 6.76
N GLN A 157 -18.08 -4.42 7.41
CA GLN A 157 -17.95 -5.28 8.60
C GLN A 157 -17.02 -4.71 9.70
N PRO A 158 -17.27 -3.48 10.18
CA PRO A 158 -16.49 -2.92 11.28
C PRO A 158 -16.69 -3.74 12.56
N SER A 159 -15.63 -3.97 13.33
CA SER A 159 -15.66 -4.75 14.57
C SER A 159 -16.36 -4.07 15.74
N VAL A 160 -16.67 -2.78 15.62
CA VAL A 160 -17.34 -1.99 16.67
C VAL A 160 -18.50 -1.17 16.08
N SER A 161 -19.59 -1.05 16.83
CA SER A 161 -20.80 -0.36 16.34
C SER A 161 -20.64 1.16 16.19
N ASN A 162 -19.82 1.79 17.03
CA ASN A 162 -19.57 3.23 17.05
C ASN A 162 -18.34 3.66 16.18
N TRP A 163 -17.96 2.85 15.20
CA TRP A 163 -16.79 3.08 14.37
C TRP A 163 -16.77 4.44 13.64
N LYS A 164 -17.96 4.97 13.26
CA LYS A 164 -18.07 6.30 12.62
C LYS A 164 -17.65 7.41 13.55
N GLU A 165 -18.09 7.34 14.81
CA GLU A 165 -17.74 8.32 15.85
C GLU A 165 -16.24 8.28 16.15
N ILE A 166 -15.66 7.07 16.17
CA ILE A 166 -14.21 6.86 16.37
C ILE A 166 -13.42 7.54 15.23
N LEU A 167 -13.82 7.32 13.97
CA LEU A 167 -13.18 7.96 12.81
C LEU A 167 -13.29 9.49 12.86
N GLU A 168 -14.48 10.02 13.13
CA GLU A 168 -14.69 11.46 13.19
C GLU A 168 -13.93 12.11 14.36
N LYS A 169 -13.83 11.43 15.48
CA LYS A 169 -13.00 11.89 16.61
C LYS A 169 -11.53 11.93 16.23
N GLU A 170 -11.04 10.89 15.55
CA GLU A 170 -9.64 10.84 15.10
C GLU A 170 -9.34 11.93 14.08
N LYS A 171 -10.23 12.15 13.10
CA LYS A 171 -10.09 13.23 12.11
C LYS A 171 -9.94 14.60 12.79
N LYS A 172 -10.70 14.86 13.87
CA LYS A 172 -10.62 16.11 14.63
C LYS A 172 -9.39 16.22 15.52
N SER A 173 -8.70 15.10 15.80
CA SER A 173 -7.52 15.07 16.68
C SER A 173 -6.22 15.41 15.95
N VAL A 174 -6.20 15.37 14.62
CA VAL A 174 -5.02 15.71 13.83
C VAL A 174 -4.87 17.23 13.76
N PHE A 175 -3.74 17.71 14.23
CA PHE A 175 -3.46 19.14 14.32
C PHE A 175 -2.88 19.71 13.01
N GLY A 176 -3.06 21.01 12.81
CA GLY A 176 -2.54 21.70 11.63
C GLY A 176 -1.02 21.54 11.42
N ASN A 177 -0.24 21.47 12.50
CA ASN A 177 1.20 21.22 12.41
C ASN A 177 1.53 19.84 11.83
N GLU A 178 0.77 18.79 12.15
CA GLU A 178 0.97 17.46 11.56
C GLU A 178 0.76 17.50 10.03
N ILE A 179 -0.30 18.17 9.57
CA ILE A 179 -0.56 18.36 8.15
C ILE A 179 0.56 19.16 7.45
N LEU A 180 1.12 20.17 8.11
CA LEU A 180 2.24 20.94 7.54
C LEU A 180 3.49 20.05 7.36
N TRP A 181 3.82 19.22 8.34
CA TRP A 181 4.95 18.28 8.22
C TRP A 181 4.71 17.25 7.13
N LEU A 182 3.53 16.64 7.10
CA LEU A 182 3.15 15.68 6.05
C LEU A 182 3.16 16.33 4.65
N THR A 183 2.71 17.58 4.54
CA THR A 183 2.79 18.35 3.29
C THR A 183 4.26 18.54 2.85
N ALA A 184 5.16 18.81 3.79
CA ALA A 184 6.58 18.93 3.48
C ALA A 184 7.18 17.60 3.01
N ASP A 185 6.81 16.49 3.64
CA ASP A 185 7.26 15.15 3.23
C ASP A 185 6.64 14.71 1.91
N ALA A 186 5.35 14.93 1.68
CA ALA A 186 4.70 14.69 0.38
C ALA A 186 5.37 15.49 -0.76
N ARG A 187 5.80 16.73 -0.48
CA ARG A 187 6.55 17.54 -1.45
C ARG A 187 7.93 16.96 -1.76
N LYS A 188 8.63 16.35 -0.78
CA LYS A 188 9.90 15.64 -1.05
C LYS A 188 9.67 14.48 -2.04
N VAL A 189 8.59 13.70 -1.85
CA VAL A 189 8.20 12.62 -2.77
C VAL A 189 7.92 13.16 -4.15
N SER A 190 7.12 14.24 -4.25
CA SER A 190 6.76 14.87 -5.53
C SER A 190 7.94 15.37 -6.34
N LYS A 191 9.06 15.71 -5.69
CA LYS A 191 10.27 16.18 -6.38
C LYS A 191 11.06 15.06 -7.07
N VAL A 192 10.83 13.81 -6.69
CA VAL A 192 11.55 12.64 -7.23
C VAL A 192 10.66 11.72 -8.06
N LEU A 193 9.34 11.89 -7.99
CA LEU A 193 8.37 11.17 -8.82
C LEU A 193 7.77 12.15 -9.84
N ASP A 194 8.03 11.90 -11.11
CA ASP A 194 7.47 12.71 -12.20
C ASP A 194 5.98 12.41 -12.40
N GLY A 195 5.19 13.46 -12.68
CA GLY A 195 3.76 13.34 -12.97
C GLY A 195 2.86 13.43 -11.74
N TYR A 196 1.63 12.91 -11.85
CA TYR A 196 0.57 13.03 -10.86
C TYR A 196 0.47 11.75 -10.00
N TRP A 197 0.71 11.90 -8.68
CA TRP A 197 0.79 10.78 -7.74
C TRP A 197 -0.11 10.98 -6.52
N SER A 198 -0.59 9.89 -5.96
CA SER A 198 -1.07 9.81 -4.58
C SER A 198 0.06 9.33 -3.66
N VAL A 199 0.14 9.89 -2.47
CA VAL A 199 1.13 9.59 -1.44
C VAL A 199 0.41 9.38 -0.13
N ASP A 200 0.49 8.17 0.43
CA ASP A 200 -0.27 7.76 1.59
C ASP A 200 0.58 7.70 2.84
N PHE A 201 0.13 8.40 3.88
CA PHE A 201 0.73 8.36 5.22
C PHE A 201 -0.23 7.73 6.21
N CYS A 202 0.28 6.83 7.04
CA CYS A 202 -0.46 6.18 8.10
C CYS A 202 0.16 6.48 9.46
N LYS A 203 -0.67 6.71 10.49
CA LYS A 203 -0.20 7.02 11.84
C LYS A 203 0.17 5.74 12.59
N ALA A 204 1.42 5.64 13.04
CA ALA A 204 1.91 4.53 13.85
C ALA A 204 1.43 4.64 15.32
N LYS A 205 1.55 3.53 16.06
CA LYS A 205 1.15 3.45 17.47
C LYS A 205 1.90 4.42 18.38
N ASN A 206 3.10 4.85 17.99
CA ASN A 206 3.90 5.85 18.67
C ASN A 206 3.63 7.29 18.21
N ASP A 207 2.48 7.52 17.56
CA ASP A 207 2.02 8.78 17.00
C ASP A 207 2.88 9.37 15.86
N LYS A 208 3.89 8.66 15.34
CA LYS A 208 4.63 9.07 14.15
C LYS A 208 3.84 8.74 12.89
N TRP A 209 3.91 9.64 11.91
CA TRP A 209 3.39 9.37 10.57
C TRP A 209 4.43 8.67 9.73
N ILE A 210 3.99 7.63 9.00
CA ILE A 210 4.83 6.74 8.19
C ILE A 210 4.31 6.79 6.75
N LEU A 211 5.19 7.05 5.80
CA LEU A 211 4.88 6.90 4.37
C LEU A 211 4.70 5.42 4.06
N ILE A 212 3.49 5.02 3.65
CA ILE A 212 3.17 3.61 3.45
C ILE A 212 2.99 3.23 1.99
N ASP A 213 2.56 4.13 1.12
CA ASP A 213 2.32 3.79 -0.29
C ASP A 213 2.40 5.03 -1.20
N CYS A 214 2.70 4.78 -2.49
CA CYS A 214 2.56 5.72 -3.57
C CYS A 214 1.89 5.00 -4.74
N ALA A 215 0.99 5.70 -5.43
CA ALA A 215 0.34 5.20 -6.63
C ALA A 215 0.06 6.35 -7.60
N ARG A 216 -0.27 6.05 -8.85
CA ARG A 216 -0.73 7.07 -9.79
C ARG A 216 -1.98 7.77 -9.26
N GLY A 217 -1.96 9.09 -9.26
CA GLY A 217 -3.03 9.90 -8.70
C GLY A 217 -4.35 9.77 -9.47
N ASP A 218 -4.29 9.55 -10.78
CA ASP A 218 -5.44 9.35 -11.66
C ASP A 218 -6.13 7.99 -11.51
N LEU A 219 -5.44 6.99 -10.95
CA LEU A 219 -5.98 5.67 -10.59
C LEU A 219 -6.38 5.57 -9.12
N SER A 220 -5.99 6.55 -8.31
CA SER A 220 -6.28 6.58 -6.88
C SER A 220 -7.64 7.20 -6.59
N TRP A 221 -8.35 6.64 -5.60
CA TRP A 221 -9.60 7.27 -5.13
C TRP A 221 -9.34 8.72 -4.68
N HIS A 222 -10.15 9.62 -5.20
CA HIS A 222 -10.10 11.06 -4.96
C HIS A 222 -11.55 11.58 -4.89
N PRO A 223 -11.93 12.42 -3.90
CA PRO A 223 -13.28 12.96 -3.81
C PRO A 223 -13.74 13.65 -5.10
N ASP A 224 -15.00 13.44 -5.47
CA ASP A 224 -15.56 13.97 -6.73
C ASP A 224 -15.64 15.49 -6.75
N ASP A 225 -15.80 16.12 -5.60
CA ASP A 225 -15.90 17.57 -5.42
C ASP A 225 -14.53 18.28 -5.33
N CYS A 226 -13.45 17.53 -5.33
CA CYS A 226 -12.12 18.13 -5.30
C CYS A 226 -11.72 18.65 -6.68
N LYS A 227 -11.42 19.94 -6.75
CA LYS A 227 -10.99 20.63 -7.99
C LYS A 227 -9.69 20.08 -8.62
N PHE A 228 -8.90 19.35 -7.85
CA PHE A 228 -7.64 18.76 -8.30
C PHE A 228 -7.79 17.31 -8.76
N LYS A 229 -9.02 16.76 -8.73
CA LYS A 229 -9.26 15.42 -9.25
C LYS A 229 -8.98 15.35 -10.74
N LYS A 230 -8.03 14.50 -11.13
CA LYS A 230 -7.76 14.16 -12.53
C LYS A 230 -8.36 12.79 -12.84
N LYS A 231 -8.89 12.64 -14.04
CA LYS A 231 -9.34 11.32 -14.53
C LYS A 231 -8.19 10.66 -15.28
N ALA A 232 -8.08 9.34 -15.15
CA ALA A 232 -7.18 8.57 -15.99
C ALA A 232 -7.49 8.88 -17.47
N GLU A 233 -6.47 9.24 -18.23
CA GLU A 233 -6.61 9.31 -19.68
C GLU A 233 -6.97 7.90 -20.16
N LYS A 234 -8.10 7.77 -20.82
CA LYS A 234 -8.46 6.52 -21.51
C LYS A 234 -7.43 6.32 -22.61
N ASN A 235 -6.32 5.65 -22.28
CA ASN A 235 -5.42 5.16 -23.31
C ASN A 235 -6.28 4.24 -24.20
N GLY A 236 -6.50 4.73 -25.42
CA GLY A 236 -7.38 4.07 -26.38
C GLY A 236 -6.90 2.66 -26.69
N LEU A 237 -7.57 1.71 -26.07
CA LEU A 237 -7.75 0.37 -26.60
C LEU A 237 -9.08 0.44 -27.38
N ASN A 238 -8.97 0.89 -28.63
CA ASN A 238 -9.96 0.60 -29.68
C ASN A 238 -9.75 -0.81 -30.18
#